data_efad2809d3d7469b2f956f18ebd2c2b0
#
_entry.id   efad2809d3d7469b2f956f18ebd2c2b0
#
_cell.length_a   1.000
_cell.length_b   1.000
_cell.length_c   1.000
_cell.angle_alpha   90.00
_cell.angle_beta   90.00
_cell.angle_gamma   90.00
#
_symmetry.space_group_name_H-M   'P 1'
#
loop_
_entity.id
_entity.type
_entity.pdbx_description
1 polymer ?
#
loop_
_entity_poly.entity_id
_entity_poly.type
_entity_poly.pdbx_seq_one_letter_code
_entity_poly.pdbx_strand_id
1 'polypeptide(L)'
;MKRIRISELLESKEFGKEVTVMGWVKTIRGSKNVSFIALNDGSCLKNMQIVADAETIPAEITERIHTGAALKIVGELVESQGKGQINEIQAGTIDVLGEADPDHFPIQPKRHSLEFLRENAHLRFRTNLFGAITRVRHHMIFAIHKFFNDRGFYNIHSPIVTGSDAEGAGEMFQVTTLDLKNPPKTEDGEIDFSKDFFGKATNLTVSGQLEAELAALAMSQVYTFGPTFRAENSNTSRHLAEFWMIEPEVA
;
A
#
# COMPACT_ATOMS: atom_id res chain seq x y z
N MET A 1 -6.38 28.14 -4.85
CA MET A 1 -7.63 27.35 -4.62
C MET A 1 -7.29 26.05 -3.91
N LYS A 2 -8.19 25.50 -3.06
CA LYS A 2 -7.94 24.22 -2.36
C LYS A 2 -8.07 23.07 -3.34
N ARG A 3 -7.11 22.10 -3.31
CA ARG A 3 -7.15 20.87 -4.10
C ARG A 3 -8.43 20.06 -3.80
N ILE A 4 -9.11 19.58 -4.84
CA ILE A 4 -10.24 18.64 -4.76
C ILE A 4 -9.75 17.25 -5.15
N ARG A 5 -10.31 16.21 -4.53
CA ARG A 5 -9.97 14.82 -4.86
C ARG A 5 -10.62 14.40 -6.17
N ILE A 6 -9.89 13.62 -6.96
CA ILE A 6 -10.42 13.09 -8.23
C ILE A 6 -11.65 12.21 -7.99
N SER A 7 -11.69 11.42 -6.90
CA SER A 7 -12.87 10.62 -6.55
C SER A 7 -14.15 11.46 -6.35
N GLU A 8 -14.03 12.66 -5.78
CA GLU A 8 -15.14 13.58 -5.56
C GLU A 8 -15.61 14.20 -6.89
N LEU A 9 -14.64 14.60 -7.73
CA LEU A 9 -14.95 15.22 -9.02
C LEU A 9 -15.57 14.24 -10.02
N LEU A 10 -15.18 12.96 -9.99
CA LEU A 10 -15.76 11.94 -10.88
C LEU A 10 -17.24 11.68 -10.63
N GLU A 11 -17.76 12.03 -9.45
CA GLU A 11 -19.17 11.94 -9.08
C GLU A 11 -19.90 13.28 -9.18
N SER A 12 -19.15 14.38 -9.33
CA SER A 12 -19.70 15.73 -9.40
C SER A 12 -20.42 16.00 -10.73
N LYS A 13 -21.50 16.77 -10.65
CA LYS A 13 -22.22 17.33 -11.79
C LYS A 13 -22.21 18.87 -11.79
N GLU A 14 -21.33 19.48 -11.01
CA GLU A 14 -21.16 20.93 -10.93
C GLU A 14 -20.31 21.43 -12.11
N PHE A 15 -20.84 21.28 -13.33
CA PHE A 15 -20.15 21.74 -14.54
C PHE A 15 -20.03 23.27 -14.59
N GLY A 16 -19.02 23.77 -15.28
CA GLY A 16 -18.68 25.20 -15.34
C GLY A 16 -17.90 25.72 -14.13
N LYS A 17 -17.57 24.83 -13.15
CA LYS A 17 -16.84 25.21 -11.96
C LYS A 17 -15.35 25.09 -12.18
N GLU A 18 -14.60 26.14 -11.82
CA GLU A 18 -13.16 26.08 -11.76
C GLU A 18 -12.69 25.18 -10.60
N VAL A 19 -11.83 24.24 -10.90
CA VAL A 19 -11.31 23.24 -9.94
C VAL A 19 -9.79 23.17 -10.00
N THR A 20 -9.18 22.79 -8.87
CA THR A 20 -7.75 22.48 -8.78
C THR A 20 -7.58 21.02 -8.45
N VAL A 21 -6.84 20.27 -9.27
CA VAL A 21 -6.44 18.88 -9.03
C VAL A 21 -4.93 18.74 -9.05
N MET A 22 -4.43 17.76 -8.29
CA MET A 22 -3.02 17.38 -8.30
C MET A 22 -2.94 15.86 -8.37
N GLY A 23 -2.00 15.33 -9.14
CA GLY A 23 -1.86 13.89 -9.27
C GLY A 23 -0.72 13.50 -10.19
N TRP A 24 -0.67 12.23 -10.49
CA TRP A 24 0.34 11.63 -11.37
C TRP A 24 -0.29 11.21 -12.69
N VAL A 25 0.45 11.45 -13.76
CA VAL A 25 0.07 11.06 -15.11
C VAL A 25 0.13 9.54 -15.25
N LYS A 26 -0.98 8.93 -15.64
CA LYS A 26 -1.07 7.51 -16.00
C LYS A 26 -0.77 7.28 -17.46
N THR A 27 -1.36 8.11 -18.31
CA THR A 27 -1.13 8.12 -19.75
C THR A 27 -1.30 9.53 -20.29
N ILE A 28 -0.60 9.83 -21.35
CA ILE A 28 -0.83 10.99 -22.20
C ILE A 28 -0.96 10.53 -23.64
N ARG A 29 -1.90 11.10 -24.36
CA ARG A 29 -2.14 10.86 -25.79
C ARG A 29 -2.69 12.13 -26.42
N GLY A 30 -2.43 12.35 -27.66
CA GLY A 30 -2.98 13.55 -28.31
C GLY A 30 -2.45 13.76 -29.72
N SER A 31 -2.79 14.92 -30.25
CA SER A 31 -2.34 15.46 -31.52
C SER A 31 -1.62 16.79 -31.30
N LYS A 32 -1.25 17.47 -32.38
CA LYS A 32 -0.65 18.82 -32.30
C LYS A 32 -1.56 19.85 -31.64
N ASN A 33 -2.90 19.65 -31.70
CA ASN A 33 -3.86 20.64 -31.26
C ASN A 33 -4.42 20.36 -29.85
N VAL A 34 -4.47 19.09 -29.43
CA VAL A 34 -5.05 18.71 -28.14
C VAL A 34 -4.36 17.51 -27.54
N SER A 35 -4.07 17.56 -26.25
CA SER A 35 -3.54 16.46 -25.45
C SER A 35 -4.57 16.00 -24.41
N PHE A 36 -4.74 14.68 -24.29
CA PHE A 36 -5.58 14.03 -23.31
C PHE A 36 -4.69 13.36 -22.27
N ILE A 37 -4.77 13.83 -21.03
CA ILE A 37 -3.95 13.34 -19.92
C ILE A 37 -4.85 12.59 -18.94
N ALA A 38 -4.56 11.32 -18.70
CA ALA A 38 -5.21 10.56 -17.64
C ALA A 38 -4.48 10.81 -16.31
N LEU A 39 -5.08 11.61 -15.43
CA LEU A 39 -4.51 11.97 -14.13
C LEU A 39 -5.12 11.13 -13.01
N ASN A 40 -4.29 10.65 -12.08
CA ASN A 40 -4.71 9.91 -10.90
C ASN A 40 -4.05 10.49 -9.64
N ASP A 41 -4.84 10.76 -8.60
CA ASP A 41 -4.35 11.29 -7.32
C ASP A 41 -4.31 10.25 -6.19
N GLY A 42 -4.60 9.00 -6.52
CA GLY A 42 -4.66 7.90 -5.56
C GLY A 42 -5.97 7.80 -4.76
N SER A 43 -6.89 8.75 -4.87
CA SER A 43 -8.17 8.70 -4.14
C SER A 43 -9.12 7.59 -4.63
N CYS A 44 -8.97 7.16 -5.89
CA CYS A 44 -9.70 6.03 -6.48
C CYS A 44 -8.87 5.33 -7.56
N LEU A 45 -9.40 4.23 -8.13
CA LEU A 45 -8.74 3.51 -9.24
C LEU A 45 -8.97 4.17 -10.60
N LYS A 46 -10.04 4.95 -10.74
CA LYS A 46 -10.36 5.67 -11.97
C LYS A 46 -9.46 6.90 -12.12
N ASN A 47 -9.27 7.32 -13.34
CA ASN A 47 -8.51 8.53 -13.67
C ASN A 47 -9.48 9.65 -14.05
N MET A 48 -9.08 10.89 -13.80
CA MET A 48 -9.71 12.08 -14.38
C MET A 48 -9.07 12.36 -15.73
N GLN A 49 -9.86 12.53 -16.76
CA GLN A 49 -9.37 13.02 -18.04
C GLN A 49 -9.17 14.53 -17.97
N ILE A 50 -7.98 14.96 -18.33
CA ILE A 50 -7.62 16.36 -18.51
C ILE A 50 -7.47 16.60 -20.00
N VAL A 51 -8.14 17.62 -20.49
CA VAL A 51 -8.04 18.07 -21.88
C VAL A 51 -7.17 19.32 -21.89
N ALA A 52 -6.02 19.23 -22.52
CA ALA A 52 -5.06 20.33 -22.67
C ALA A 52 -5.06 20.78 -24.14
N ASP A 53 -5.71 21.90 -24.42
CA ASP A 53 -5.75 22.52 -25.74
C ASP A 53 -4.44 23.29 -25.98
N ALA A 54 -3.87 23.16 -27.18
CA ALA A 54 -2.64 23.83 -27.56
C ALA A 54 -2.80 25.37 -27.68
N GLU A 55 -4.03 25.87 -27.81
CA GLU A 55 -4.30 27.31 -27.75
C GLU A 55 -4.16 27.86 -26.32
N THR A 56 -4.39 27.01 -25.31
CA THR A 56 -4.37 27.40 -23.88
C THR A 56 -3.09 26.95 -23.18
N ILE A 57 -2.62 25.73 -23.46
CA ILE A 57 -1.44 25.13 -22.80
C ILE A 57 -0.28 25.09 -23.80
N PRO A 58 0.81 25.83 -23.54
CA PRO A 58 1.99 25.88 -24.42
C PRO A 58 2.61 24.49 -24.65
N ALA A 59 3.13 24.27 -25.85
CA ALA A 59 3.77 23.01 -26.24
C ALA A 59 4.94 22.62 -25.32
N GLU A 60 5.71 23.60 -24.85
CA GLU A 60 6.84 23.40 -23.94
C GLU A 60 6.41 22.76 -22.60
N ILE A 61 5.15 22.97 -22.16
CA ILE A 61 4.59 22.34 -20.97
C ILE A 61 4.20 20.91 -21.29
N THR A 62 3.48 20.68 -22.39
CA THR A 62 2.99 19.34 -22.77
C THR A 62 4.11 18.39 -23.15
N GLU A 63 5.21 18.87 -23.72
CA GLU A 63 6.42 18.08 -24.01
C GLU A 63 7.13 17.52 -22.77
N ARG A 64 6.96 18.16 -21.62
CA ARG A 64 7.49 17.71 -20.31
C ARG A 64 6.58 16.70 -19.59
N ILE A 65 5.39 16.46 -20.13
CA ILE A 65 4.40 15.59 -19.49
C ILE A 65 4.54 14.16 -20.03
N HIS A 66 5.07 13.29 -19.18
CA HIS A 66 5.21 11.86 -19.46
C HIS A 66 4.50 11.02 -18.40
N THR A 67 4.31 9.72 -18.68
CA THR A 67 3.80 8.78 -17.68
C THR A 67 4.64 8.83 -16.40
N GLY A 68 3.98 9.06 -15.27
CA GLY A 68 4.64 9.19 -13.97
C GLY A 68 4.89 10.63 -13.53
N ALA A 69 4.84 11.62 -14.42
CA ALA A 69 5.00 13.03 -14.05
C ALA A 69 3.92 13.46 -13.03
N ALA A 70 4.30 14.36 -12.14
CA ALA A 70 3.43 14.95 -11.14
C ALA A 70 2.94 16.34 -11.61
N LEU A 71 1.64 16.53 -11.66
CA LEU A 71 1.02 17.75 -12.16
C LEU A 71 0.12 18.39 -11.12
N LYS A 72 0.04 19.74 -11.18
CA LYS A 72 -1.06 20.52 -10.64
C LYS A 72 -1.78 21.18 -11.82
N ILE A 73 -3.09 21.07 -11.82
CA ILE A 73 -3.95 21.54 -12.91
C ILE A 73 -5.05 22.39 -12.31
N VAL A 74 -5.23 23.57 -12.87
CA VAL A 74 -6.40 24.42 -12.64
C VAL A 74 -7.18 24.46 -13.95
N GLY A 75 -8.49 24.22 -13.90
CA GLY A 75 -9.32 24.18 -15.08
C GLY A 75 -10.79 24.06 -14.76
N GLU A 76 -11.60 24.04 -15.77
CA GLU A 76 -13.05 23.95 -15.66
C GLU A 76 -13.53 22.49 -15.72
N LEU A 77 -14.38 22.09 -14.78
CA LEU A 77 -15.06 20.79 -14.82
C LEU A 77 -16.18 20.86 -15.85
N VAL A 78 -16.12 20.00 -16.86
CA VAL A 78 -17.12 19.96 -17.96
C VAL A 78 -17.71 18.57 -18.12
N GLU A 79 -18.87 18.47 -18.74
CA GLU A 79 -19.44 17.19 -19.18
C GLU A 79 -18.55 16.59 -20.29
N SER A 80 -18.18 15.34 -20.11
CA SER A 80 -17.30 14.68 -21.10
C SER A 80 -18.09 14.29 -22.34
N GLN A 81 -17.50 14.56 -23.48
CA GLN A 81 -18.01 14.08 -24.78
C GLN A 81 -17.52 12.65 -25.11
N GLY A 82 -16.62 12.11 -24.30
CA GLY A 82 -16.04 10.78 -24.46
C GLY A 82 -16.93 9.67 -23.91
N LYS A 83 -16.92 8.51 -24.55
CA LYS A 83 -17.60 7.32 -24.04
C LYS A 83 -16.92 6.78 -22.77
N GLY A 84 -17.72 6.47 -21.73
CA GLY A 84 -17.23 5.77 -20.53
C GLY A 84 -16.80 6.67 -19.37
N GLN A 85 -16.95 7.98 -19.49
CA GLN A 85 -16.76 8.95 -18.41
C GLN A 85 -17.88 10.01 -18.44
N ILE A 86 -18.21 10.55 -17.28
CA ILE A 86 -19.29 11.55 -17.14
C ILE A 86 -18.72 12.95 -17.32
N ASN A 87 -17.53 13.19 -16.82
CA ASN A 87 -16.91 14.51 -16.77
C ASN A 87 -15.41 14.46 -17.10
N GLU A 88 -14.88 15.61 -17.44
CA GLU A 88 -13.45 15.85 -17.69
C GLU A 88 -13.10 17.28 -17.24
N ILE A 89 -11.82 17.60 -17.21
CA ILE A 89 -11.34 18.95 -16.89
C ILE A 89 -10.71 19.56 -18.11
N GLN A 90 -11.26 20.70 -18.56
CA GLN A 90 -10.60 21.58 -19.53
C GLN A 90 -9.53 22.38 -18.81
N ALA A 91 -8.27 22.11 -19.14
CA ALA A 91 -7.14 22.74 -18.46
C ALA A 91 -7.01 24.22 -18.84
N GLY A 92 -7.04 25.08 -17.83
CA GLY A 92 -6.66 26.50 -17.97
C GLY A 92 -5.19 26.71 -17.73
N THR A 93 -4.63 26.01 -16.71
CA THR A 93 -3.18 26.01 -16.45
C THR A 93 -2.70 24.64 -15.99
N ILE A 94 -1.46 24.32 -16.35
CA ILE A 94 -0.77 23.09 -15.91
C ILE A 94 0.62 23.47 -15.36
N ASP A 95 0.85 23.16 -14.09
CA ASP A 95 2.15 23.24 -13.45
C ASP A 95 2.76 21.81 -13.39
N VAL A 96 3.91 21.61 -14.00
CA VAL A 96 4.69 20.37 -13.85
C VAL A 96 5.49 20.44 -12.56
N LEU A 97 5.00 19.73 -11.52
CA LEU A 97 5.62 19.71 -10.19
C LEU A 97 6.81 18.76 -10.12
N GLY A 98 6.83 17.74 -10.97
CA GLY A 98 7.92 16.78 -11.07
C GLY A 98 7.83 16.03 -12.40
N GLU A 99 8.94 15.98 -13.09
CA GLU A 99 9.06 15.26 -14.34
C GLU A 99 9.33 13.76 -14.09
N ALA A 100 9.02 12.94 -15.06
CA ALA A 100 9.40 11.52 -15.08
C ALA A 100 10.05 11.24 -16.42
N ASP A 101 11.29 10.77 -16.39
CA ASP A 101 12.02 10.39 -17.60
C ASP A 101 11.33 9.19 -18.27
N PRO A 102 10.85 9.32 -19.51
CA PRO A 102 10.12 8.27 -20.20
C PRO A 102 10.93 6.99 -20.42
N ASP A 103 12.25 7.09 -20.52
CA ASP A 103 13.15 5.97 -20.77
C ASP A 103 13.50 5.22 -19.47
N HIS A 104 13.47 5.90 -18.33
CA HIS A 104 13.88 5.35 -17.04
C HIS A 104 12.72 5.08 -16.07
N PHE A 105 11.54 5.70 -16.27
CA PHE A 105 10.40 5.46 -15.39
C PHE A 105 9.82 4.05 -15.63
N PRO A 106 9.88 3.12 -14.63
CA PRO A 106 9.62 1.69 -14.89
C PRO A 106 8.15 1.34 -15.05
N ILE A 107 7.22 2.14 -14.48
CA ILE A 107 5.78 1.85 -14.49
C ILE A 107 5.13 2.47 -15.73
N GLN A 108 5.30 1.83 -16.85
CA GLN A 108 4.72 2.25 -18.13
C GLN A 108 3.25 1.75 -18.27
N PRO A 109 2.43 2.33 -19.18
CA PRO A 109 1.04 1.93 -19.40
C PRO A 109 0.91 0.58 -20.11
N LYS A 110 1.43 -0.50 -19.50
CA LYS A 110 1.38 -1.88 -19.94
C LYS A 110 1.17 -2.82 -18.77
N ARG A 111 0.88 -4.09 -19.05
CA ARG A 111 0.79 -5.12 -17.99
C ARG A 111 2.19 -5.43 -17.46
N HIS A 112 2.34 -5.41 -16.15
CA HIS A 112 3.56 -5.81 -15.44
C HIS A 112 3.35 -7.14 -14.71
N SER A 113 4.39 -7.98 -14.65
CA SER A 113 4.38 -9.19 -13.83
C SER A 113 4.48 -8.84 -12.34
N LEU A 114 4.04 -9.74 -11.47
CA LEU A 114 4.20 -9.56 -10.02
C LEU A 114 5.67 -9.52 -9.58
N GLU A 115 6.53 -10.26 -10.27
CA GLU A 115 7.97 -10.27 -10.06
C GLU A 115 8.57 -8.89 -10.32
N PHE A 116 8.34 -8.33 -11.51
CA PHE A 116 8.75 -6.97 -11.85
C PHE A 116 8.25 -5.93 -10.83
N LEU A 117 7.02 -6.08 -10.33
CA LEU A 117 6.45 -5.15 -9.34
C LEU A 117 7.05 -5.34 -7.94
N ARG A 118 7.61 -6.51 -7.60
CA ARG A 118 8.40 -6.71 -6.38
C ARG A 118 9.77 -6.04 -6.47
N GLU A 119 10.43 -6.13 -7.61
CA GLU A 119 11.71 -5.45 -7.86
C GLU A 119 11.55 -3.92 -7.83
N ASN A 120 10.40 -3.41 -8.31
CA ASN A 120 10.03 -2.00 -8.29
C ASN A 120 9.07 -1.67 -7.14
N ALA A 121 9.34 -2.20 -5.94
CA ALA A 121 8.44 -2.17 -4.79
C ALA A 121 7.97 -0.76 -4.39
N HIS A 122 8.83 0.24 -4.50
CA HIS A 122 8.56 1.65 -4.16
C HIS A 122 7.54 2.32 -5.12
N LEU A 123 7.37 1.80 -6.35
CA LEU A 123 6.44 2.32 -7.35
C LEU A 123 5.22 1.43 -7.58
N ARG A 124 5.22 0.17 -7.09
CA ARG A 124 4.16 -0.80 -7.38
C ARG A 124 2.75 -0.32 -7.02
N PHE A 125 2.62 0.50 -5.97
CA PHE A 125 1.33 1.07 -5.56
C PHE A 125 0.72 2.03 -6.58
N ARG A 126 1.50 2.53 -7.53
CA ARG A 126 0.99 3.32 -8.65
C ARG A 126 0.28 2.49 -9.72
N THR A 127 0.38 1.16 -9.66
CA THR A 127 -0.36 0.25 -10.56
C THR A 127 -1.79 0.02 -10.06
N ASN A 128 -2.72 -0.23 -10.99
CA ASN A 128 -4.09 -0.55 -10.64
C ASN A 128 -4.19 -1.83 -9.81
N LEU A 129 -3.32 -2.82 -10.09
CA LEU A 129 -3.29 -4.09 -9.36
C LEU A 129 -2.98 -3.87 -7.87
N PHE A 130 -1.86 -3.23 -7.53
CA PHE A 130 -1.51 -2.97 -6.12
C PHE A 130 -2.41 -1.92 -5.48
N GLY A 131 -2.91 -0.96 -6.26
CA GLY A 131 -3.93 -0.03 -5.81
C GLY A 131 -5.23 -0.73 -5.40
N ALA A 132 -5.67 -1.76 -6.14
CA ALA A 132 -6.83 -2.58 -5.80
C ALA A 132 -6.56 -3.48 -4.58
N ILE A 133 -5.45 -4.24 -4.59
CA ILE A 133 -5.04 -5.11 -3.48
C ILE A 133 -5.00 -4.34 -2.16
N THR A 134 -4.38 -3.16 -2.16
CA THR A 134 -4.26 -2.33 -0.94
C THR A 134 -5.63 -1.89 -0.43
N ARG A 135 -6.55 -1.51 -1.31
CA ARG A 135 -7.92 -1.11 -0.90
C ARG A 135 -8.72 -2.29 -0.34
N VAL A 136 -8.65 -3.46 -1.01
CA VAL A 136 -9.29 -4.68 -0.49
C VAL A 136 -8.73 -5.02 0.88
N ARG A 137 -7.40 -5.05 1.04
CA ARG A 137 -6.75 -5.32 2.32
C ARG A 137 -7.20 -4.33 3.40
N HIS A 138 -7.24 -3.05 3.10
CA HIS A 138 -7.71 -2.01 4.03
C HIS A 138 -9.14 -2.28 4.52
N HIS A 139 -10.07 -2.50 3.60
CA HIS A 139 -11.46 -2.77 3.97
C HIS A 139 -11.64 -4.08 4.72
N MET A 140 -10.86 -5.12 4.39
CA MET A 140 -10.89 -6.40 5.10
C MET A 140 -10.41 -6.25 6.54
N ILE A 141 -9.35 -5.49 6.81
CA ILE A 141 -8.85 -5.20 8.16
C ILE A 141 -9.97 -4.56 9.00
N PHE A 142 -10.61 -3.52 8.49
CA PHE A 142 -11.71 -2.86 9.21
C PHE A 142 -12.93 -3.78 9.40
N ALA A 143 -13.26 -4.59 8.41
CA ALA A 143 -14.37 -5.55 8.51
C ALA A 143 -14.12 -6.59 9.60
N ILE A 144 -12.89 -7.11 9.71
CA ILE A 144 -12.48 -8.06 10.76
C ILE A 144 -12.61 -7.41 12.14
N HIS A 145 -12.01 -6.22 12.34
CA HIS A 145 -12.13 -5.52 13.62
C HIS A 145 -13.58 -5.22 13.97
N LYS A 146 -14.38 -4.75 13.00
CA LYS A 146 -15.81 -4.49 13.24
C LYS A 146 -16.56 -5.76 13.62
N PHE A 147 -16.30 -6.90 12.92
CA PHE A 147 -16.95 -8.17 13.20
C PHE A 147 -16.77 -8.63 14.65
N PHE A 148 -15.55 -8.58 15.14
CA PHE A 148 -15.22 -8.98 16.50
C PHE A 148 -15.70 -7.97 17.53
N ASN A 149 -15.50 -6.67 17.28
CA ASN A 149 -15.96 -5.60 18.15
C ASN A 149 -17.49 -5.66 18.39
N ASP A 150 -18.28 -5.84 17.33
CA ASP A 150 -19.75 -5.91 17.41
C ASP A 150 -20.24 -7.14 18.20
N ARG A 151 -19.35 -8.12 18.45
CA ARG A 151 -19.61 -9.34 19.23
C ARG A 151 -19.02 -9.31 20.64
N GLY A 152 -18.46 -8.17 21.04
CA GLY A 152 -17.92 -7.97 22.38
C GLY A 152 -16.51 -8.51 22.60
N PHE A 153 -15.79 -8.87 21.54
CA PHE A 153 -14.39 -9.29 21.63
C PHE A 153 -13.46 -8.08 21.75
N TYR A 154 -12.44 -8.20 22.58
CA TYR A 154 -11.37 -7.21 22.71
C TYR A 154 -10.18 -7.60 21.84
N ASN A 155 -9.63 -6.63 21.11
CA ASN A 155 -8.40 -6.84 20.34
C ASN A 155 -7.19 -6.77 21.25
N ILE A 156 -6.37 -7.82 21.24
CA ILE A 156 -5.11 -7.91 21.98
C ILE A 156 -3.96 -7.75 21.00
N HIS A 157 -3.07 -6.82 21.29
CA HIS A 157 -1.81 -6.67 20.55
C HIS A 157 -0.78 -7.61 21.15
N SER A 158 -0.49 -8.73 20.47
CA SER A 158 0.58 -9.64 20.85
C SER A 158 1.96 -9.13 20.40
N PRO A 159 3.03 -9.35 21.18
CA PRO A 159 4.39 -9.01 20.79
C PRO A 159 4.82 -9.76 19.51
N ILE A 160 5.54 -9.06 18.64
CA ILE A 160 6.13 -9.67 17.43
C ILE A 160 7.42 -10.42 17.79
N VAL A 161 8.21 -9.87 18.73
CA VAL A 161 9.41 -10.54 19.25
C VAL A 161 9.06 -11.23 20.55
N THR A 162 9.28 -12.53 20.62
CA THR A 162 8.92 -13.36 21.78
C THR A 162 10.06 -14.33 22.16
N GLY A 163 10.12 -14.68 23.43
CA GLY A 163 10.97 -15.78 23.93
C GLY A 163 10.22 -17.11 24.07
N SER A 164 8.94 -17.13 23.70
CA SER A 164 8.08 -18.31 23.82
C SER A 164 7.80 -18.92 22.46
N ASP A 165 7.78 -20.26 22.43
CA ASP A 165 7.29 -21.03 21.28
C ASP A 165 5.81 -21.33 21.51
N ALA A 166 4.98 -21.13 20.50
CA ALA A 166 3.58 -21.45 20.52
C ALA A 166 3.37 -22.93 20.17
N GLU A 167 3.62 -23.83 21.14
CA GLU A 167 3.40 -25.28 21.05
C GLU A 167 4.08 -25.98 19.86
N GLY A 168 5.21 -25.46 19.37
CA GLY A 168 5.89 -25.98 18.19
C GLY A 168 5.14 -25.71 16.88
N ALA A 169 4.29 -24.66 16.84
CA ALA A 169 3.40 -24.37 15.70
C ALA A 169 4.13 -24.01 14.40
N GLY A 170 5.45 -23.92 14.40
CA GLY A 170 6.26 -23.67 13.20
C GLY A 170 7.71 -23.38 13.51
N GLU A 171 8.58 -23.44 12.49
CA GLU A 171 9.97 -23.02 12.63
C GLU A 171 10.06 -21.50 12.83
N MET A 172 10.81 -21.07 13.85
CA MET A 172 10.92 -19.66 14.24
C MET A 172 12.13 -18.98 13.59
N PHE A 173 11.94 -17.75 13.14
CA PHE A 173 13.06 -16.87 12.82
C PHE A 173 13.68 -16.31 14.10
N GLN A 174 14.98 -16.49 14.28
CA GLN A 174 15.69 -15.92 15.42
C GLN A 174 15.91 -14.41 15.25
N VAL A 175 15.74 -13.68 16.35
CA VAL A 175 16.03 -12.25 16.44
C VAL A 175 17.19 -12.06 17.40
N THR A 176 18.28 -11.44 16.95
CA THR A 176 19.48 -11.23 17.76
C THR A 176 20.18 -9.93 17.36
N THR A 177 20.85 -9.30 18.32
CA THR A 177 21.76 -8.17 18.11
C THR A 177 23.23 -8.59 18.22
N LEU A 178 23.51 -9.87 18.47
CA LEU A 178 24.87 -10.40 18.54
C LEU A 178 25.56 -10.38 17.17
N ASP A 179 26.87 -10.19 17.17
CA ASP A 179 27.66 -10.33 15.95
C ASP A 179 27.69 -11.82 15.51
N LEU A 180 26.98 -12.13 14.43
CA LEU A 180 26.91 -13.50 13.90
C LEU A 180 28.24 -14.05 13.40
N LYS A 181 29.25 -13.19 13.13
CA LYS A 181 30.58 -13.62 12.71
C LYS A 181 31.45 -14.07 13.90
N ASN A 182 31.19 -13.47 15.08
CA ASN A 182 31.94 -13.77 16.29
C ASN A 182 31.04 -13.65 17.52
N PRO A 183 30.00 -14.51 17.67
CA PRO A 183 29.11 -14.44 18.80
C PRO A 183 29.82 -14.78 20.11
N PRO A 184 29.44 -14.15 21.24
CA PRO A 184 29.91 -14.57 22.55
C PRO A 184 29.49 -16.03 22.81
N LYS A 185 30.34 -16.77 23.52
CA LYS A 185 30.12 -18.19 23.82
C LYS A 185 30.13 -18.45 25.32
N THR A 186 29.34 -19.45 25.72
CA THR A 186 29.35 -20.05 27.04
C THR A 186 30.62 -20.94 27.21
N GLU A 187 30.85 -21.43 28.42
CA GLU A 187 31.94 -22.38 28.70
C GLU A 187 31.81 -23.68 27.90
N ASP A 188 30.55 -24.07 27.55
CA ASP A 188 30.25 -25.26 26.76
C ASP A 188 30.38 -25.03 25.24
N GLY A 189 30.72 -23.80 24.83
CA GLY A 189 30.91 -23.43 23.42
C GLY A 189 29.66 -23.02 22.67
N GLU A 190 28.48 -23.01 23.31
CA GLU A 190 27.21 -22.56 22.76
C GLU A 190 27.15 -21.02 22.71
N ILE A 191 26.20 -20.44 21.93
CA ILE A 191 26.00 -19.00 21.88
C ILE A 191 25.47 -18.48 23.22
N ASP A 192 26.17 -17.52 23.81
CA ASP A 192 25.75 -16.88 25.06
C ASP A 192 24.73 -15.78 24.85
N PHE A 193 23.47 -16.16 24.77
CA PHE A 193 22.34 -15.21 24.65
C PHE A 193 22.11 -14.31 25.87
N SER A 194 22.80 -14.57 27.01
CA SER A 194 22.76 -13.64 28.13
C SER A 194 23.39 -12.28 27.79
N LYS A 195 24.21 -12.23 26.76
CA LYS A 195 24.83 -11.02 26.21
C LYS A 195 24.02 -10.35 25.11
N ASP A 196 22.93 -10.96 24.68
CA ASP A 196 22.04 -10.37 23.70
C ASP A 196 21.12 -9.31 24.33
N PHE A 197 20.43 -8.53 23.47
CA PHE A 197 19.61 -7.38 23.89
C PHE A 197 18.59 -7.73 24.97
N PHE A 198 17.89 -8.86 24.83
CA PHE A 198 16.88 -9.32 25.79
C PHE A 198 17.44 -10.25 26.90
N GLY A 199 18.74 -10.51 26.91
CA GLY A 199 19.39 -11.42 27.86
C GLY A 199 18.98 -12.89 27.75
N LYS A 200 18.34 -13.26 26.65
CA LYS A 200 17.89 -14.62 26.30
C LYS A 200 17.64 -14.74 24.79
N ALA A 201 17.57 -15.97 24.30
CA ALA A 201 17.18 -16.22 22.91
C ALA A 201 15.75 -15.70 22.66
N THR A 202 15.57 -14.97 21.55
CA THR A 202 14.30 -14.42 21.12
C THR A 202 14.06 -14.70 19.65
N ASN A 203 12.78 -14.76 19.26
CA ASN A 203 12.35 -15.11 17.93
C ASN A 203 11.19 -14.22 17.47
N LEU A 204 10.91 -14.24 16.17
CA LEU A 204 9.66 -13.71 15.65
C LEU A 204 8.52 -14.67 15.98
N THR A 205 7.38 -14.13 16.39
CA THR A 205 6.21 -14.92 16.78
C THR A 205 5.65 -15.73 15.61
N VAL A 206 5.23 -16.96 15.88
CA VAL A 206 4.51 -17.85 14.95
C VAL A 206 3.01 -17.82 15.16
N SER A 207 2.53 -17.23 16.29
CA SER A 207 1.12 -17.11 16.67
C SER A 207 0.97 -16.08 17.80
N GLY A 208 -0.17 -15.44 17.88
CA GLY A 208 -0.55 -14.59 19.03
C GLY A 208 -1.36 -15.35 20.09
N GLN A 209 -1.52 -16.67 19.94
CA GLN A 209 -2.41 -17.50 20.76
C GLN A 209 -2.05 -17.43 22.25
N LEU A 210 -0.78 -17.61 22.61
CA LEU A 210 -0.38 -17.66 24.02
C LEU A 210 -0.74 -16.37 24.79
N GLU A 211 -0.51 -15.21 24.18
CA GLU A 211 -0.88 -13.92 24.78
C GLU A 211 -2.41 -13.73 24.81
N ALA A 212 -3.11 -14.22 23.78
CA ALA A 212 -4.57 -14.17 23.72
C ALA A 212 -5.21 -15.04 24.79
N GLU A 213 -4.72 -16.25 25.05
CA GLU A 213 -5.20 -17.13 26.14
C GLU A 213 -5.06 -16.47 27.52
N LEU A 214 -3.91 -15.85 27.81
CA LEU A 214 -3.70 -15.12 29.05
C LEU A 214 -4.73 -13.98 29.21
N ALA A 215 -5.02 -13.27 28.14
CA ALA A 215 -6.00 -12.20 28.15
C ALA A 215 -7.45 -12.74 28.27
N ALA A 216 -7.77 -13.87 27.61
CA ALA A 216 -9.08 -14.50 27.67
C ALA A 216 -9.45 -14.91 29.10
N LEU A 217 -8.49 -15.41 29.89
CA LEU A 217 -8.68 -15.76 31.30
C LEU A 217 -9.08 -14.57 32.20
N ALA A 218 -8.88 -13.35 31.73
CA ALA A 218 -9.25 -12.13 32.45
C ALA A 218 -10.42 -11.38 31.81
N MET A 219 -10.58 -11.46 30.48
CA MET A 219 -11.50 -10.64 29.69
C MET A 219 -12.55 -11.46 28.95
N SER A 220 -12.56 -12.77 29.09
CA SER A 220 -13.44 -13.77 28.49
C SER A 220 -13.33 -13.94 26.98
N GLN A 221 -13.52 -12.88 26.22
CA GLN A 221 -13.57 -12.92 24.75
C GLN A 221 -12.56 -11.95 24.17
N VAL A 222 -11.52 -12.46 23.53
CA VAL A 222 -10.45 -11.68 22.93
C VAL A 222 -10.10 -12.20 21.55
N TYR A 223 -9.37 -11.42 20.77
CA TYR A 223 -8.76 -11.89 19.53
C TYR A 223 -7.45 -11.17 19.28
N THR A 224 -6.50 -11.89 18.66
CA THR A 224 -5.35 -11.26 18.02
C THR A 224 -5.64 -11.09 16.53
N PHE A 225 -5.07 -10.06 15.94
CA PHE A 225 -5.05 -9.87 14.49
C PHE A 225 -3.77 -9.13 14.13
N GLY A 226 -2.77 -9.87 13.72
CA GLY A 226 -1.43 -9.33 13.50
C GLY A 226 -0.53 -10.21 12.64
N PRO A 227 0.68 -9.73 12.34
CA PRO A 227 1.66 -10.47 11.58
C PRO A 227 2.22 -11.64 12.39
N THR A 228 2.40 -12.78 11.73
CA THR A 228 3.08 -13.97 12.22
C THR A 228 4.13 -14.41 11.22
N PHE A 229 5.15 -15.13 11.70
CA PHE A 229 6.33 -15.48 10.93
C PHE A 229 6.67 -16.97 11.11
N ARG A 230 6.86 -17.69 10.00
CA ARG A 230 7.24 -19.09 10.03
C ARG A 230 8.39 -19.34 9.06
N ALA A 231 9.50 -19.90 9.57
CA ALA A 231 10.69 -20.15 8.78
C ALA A 231 10.63 -21.48 8.00
N GLU A 232 9.43 -22.06 7.85
CA GLU A 232 9.20 -23.31 7.17
C GLU A 232 9.72 -23.26 5.72
N ASN A 233 10.59 -24.20 5.38
CA ASN A 233 11.10 -24.35 4.02
C ASN A 233 10.07 -25.03 3.12
N SER A 234 9.06 -24.26 2.68
CA SER A 234 8.02 -24.73 1.79
C SER A 234 7.98 -23.93 0.49
N ASN A 235 8.11 -24.62 -0.63
CA ASN A 235 8.10 -24.01 -1.98
C ASN A 235 6.70 -24.00 -2.62
N THR A 236 5.63 -23.84 -1.83
CA THR A 236 4.28 -23.74 -2.37
C THR A 236 3.85 -22.28 -2.50
N SER A 237 2.95 -21.98 -3.43
CA SER A 237 2.39 -20.66 -3.63
C SER A 237 1.48 -20.18 -2.49
N ARG A 238 1.18 -21.03 -1.52
CA ARG A 238 0.28 -20.76 -0.38
C ARG A 238 1.00 -20.58 0.94
N HIS A 239 2.29 -20.95 1.04
CA HIS A 239 3.11 -20.74 2.24
C HIS A 239 3.90 -19.45 2.09
N LEU A 240 3.74 -18.56 3.05
CA LEU A 240 4.46 -17.30 3.14
C LEU A 240 5.24 -17.30 4.46
N ALA A 241 6.43 -16.74 4.46
CA ALA A 241 7.24 -16.57 5.67
C ALA A 241 6.66 -15.52 6.62
N GLU A 242 5.87 -14.59 6.10
CA GLU A 242 5.12 -13.57 6.85
C GLU A 242 3.67 -13.53 6.37
N PHE A 243 2.73 -13.63 7.29
CA PHE A 243 1.29 -13.52 7.01
C PHE A 243 0.55 -13.01 8.25
N TRP A 244 -0.72 -12.63 8.08
CA TRP A 244 -1.54 -12.18 9.19
C TRP A 244 -2.50 -13.28 9.61
N MET A 245 -2.59 -13.51 10.92
CA MET A 245 -3.55 -14.44 11.51
C MET A 245 -4.66 -13.70 12.26
N ILE A 246 -5.81 -14.34 12.31
CA ILE A 246 -6.96 -13.95 13.12
C ILE A 246 -7.17 -15.09 14.09
N GLU A 247 -7.00 -14.84 15.39
CA GLU A 247 -6.99 -15.87 16.41
C GLU A 247 -7.93 -15.44 17.55
N PRO A 248 -9.22 -15.82 17.49
CA PRO A 248 -10.16 -15.57 18.59
C PRO A 248 -9.97 -16.60 19.71
N GLU A 249 -9.98 -16.15 20.94
CA GLU A 249 -9.90 -16.96 22.15
C GLU A 249 -11.07 -16.63 23.08
N VAL A 250 -11.64 -17.67 23.67
CA VAL A 250 -12.79 -17.57 24.57
C VAL A 250 -12.55 -18.46 25.79
N ALA A 251 -12.69 -17.90 27.01
CA ALA A 251 -12.62 -18.63 28.26
C ALA A 251 -14.02 -18.89 28.84
#